data_364b3c19a34846f236a91c54dca194aa
#
_entry.id   364b3c19a34846f236a91c54dca194aa
#
_cell.length_a   1.000
_cell.length_b   1.000
_cell.length_c   1.000
_cell.angle_alpha   90.00
_cell.angle_beta   90.00
_cell.angle_gamma   90.00
#
_symmetry.space_group_name_H-M   'P 1'
#
loop_
_entity.id
_entity.type
_entity.pdbx_description
1 polymer ?
#
loop_
_entity_poly.entity_id
_entity_poly.type
_entity_poly.pdbx_seq_one_letter_code
_entity_poly.pdbx_strand_id
1 'polypeptide(L)'
;MGTILLCRHGETTWNRDRRVQGWAPTELTGRGRAQADALAGFLDAEYAVDRVVASDLERAAETARGVSRATGAEATFDARWRERDFGRMQGLTYDELFGAYPEYTLSEIGYAAAEAVPESGESLLDMWERVREGFTGLRDDLGEGETVAVVAHGGPLYAVTGDIKGLDVVAAVLDQDQGNCAVNEIRVGHDDGGVASDGSATVELVRENVTSFLSEATTQENY
;
A
#
# COMPACT_ATOMS: atom_id res chain seq x y z
N MET A 1 -7.54 6.92 20.75
CA MET A 1 -7.22 5.96 19.68
C MET A 1 -7.45 6.62 18.32
N GLY A 2 -6.49 6.52 17.39
CA GLY A 2 -6.66 6.95 16.00
C GLY A 2 -6.77 5.76 15.05
N THR A 3 -7.15 6.02 13.78
CA THR A 3 -7.34 5.00 12.75
C THR A 3 -6.56 5.35 11.49
N ILE A 4 -5.82 4.39 10.94
CA ILE A 4 -5.18 4.49 9.63
C ILE A 4 -5.85 3.48 8.69
N LEU A 5 -6.39 3.98 7.58
CA LEU A 5 -7.00 3.18 6.51
C LEU A 5 -5.98 3.07 5.36
N LEU A 6 -5.20 1.99 5.35
CA LEU A 6 -4.16 1.79 4.36
C LEU A 6 -4.74 1.10 3.12
N CYS A 7 -4.79 1.82 2.00
CA CYS A 7 -5.49 1.44 0.77
C CYS A 7 -4.52 1.28 -0.40
N ARG A 8 -4.77 0.29 -1.26
CA ARG A 8 -4.06 0.17 -2.54
C ARG A 8 -4.76 1.00 -3.61
N HIS A 9 -4.00 1.52 -4.58
CA HIS A 9 -4.55 2.19 -5.77
C HIS A 9 -5.43 1.26 -6.62
N GLY A 10 -6.29 1.82 -7.48
CA GLY A 10 -7.11 1.11 -8.45
C GLY A 10 -6.28 0.39 -9.53
N GLU A 11 -6.91 -0.54 -10.25
CA GLU A 11 -6.26 -1.30 -11.33
C GLU A 11 -5.66 -0.39 -12.40
N THR A 12 -4.42 -0.68 -12.80
CA THR A 12 -3.74 -0.06 -13.95
C THR A 12 -3.68 -1.01 -15.14
N THR A 13 -3.35 -0.48 -16.31
CA THR A 13 -3.09 -1.32 -17.49
C THR A 13 -2.00 -2.36 -17.22
N TRP A 14 -0.97 -2.01 -16.43
CA TRP A 14 0.13 -2.90 -16.10
C TRP A 14 -0.21 -3.92 -15.00
N ASN A 15 -1.19 -3.65 -14.12
CA ASN A 15 -1.74 -4.70 -13.26
C ASN A 15 -2.42 -5.77 -14.10
N ARG A 16 -3.34 -5.37 -15.00
CA ARG A 16 -4.05 -6.28 -15.91
C ARG A 16 -3.09 -7.10 -16.78
N ASP A 17 -2.04 -6.47 -17.29
CA ASP A 17 -1.07 -7.10 -18.19
C ASP A 17 0.08 -7.80 -17.42
N ARG A 18 -0.01 -7.90 -16.08
CA ARG A 18 0.96 -8.54 -15.18
C ARG A 18 2.40 -8.05 -15.37
N ARG A 19 2.57 -6.72 -15.47
CA ARG A 19 3.87 -6.05 -15.64
C ARG A 19 4.32 -5.37 -14.36
N VAL A 20 5.62 -5.41 -14.15
CA VAL A 20 6.30 -4.68 -13.07
C VAL A 20 6.17 -3.18 -13.30
N GLN A 21 5.55 -2.48 -12.35
CA GLN A 21 5.26 -1.05 -12.51
C GLN A 21 6.33 -0.15 -11.89
N GLY A 22 6.69 -0.40 -10.65
CA GLY A 22 7.60 0.49 -9.92
C GLY A 22 7.13 1.95 -9.97
N TRP A 23 8.01 2.84 -10.39
CA TRP A 23 7.76 4.27 -10.54
C TRP A 23 7.30 4.68 -11.96
N ALA A 24 7.11 3.73 -12.86
CA ALA A 24 6.62 4.02 -14.21
C ALA A 24 5.25 4.74 -14.17
N PRO A 25 5.02 5.73 -15.06
CA PRO A 25 3.77 6.49 -15.12
C PRO A 25 2.66 5.66 -15.77
N THR A 26 2.05 4.78 -14.99
CA THR A 26 0.94 3.92 -15.43
C THR A 26 -0.40 4.52 -15.06
N GLU A 27 -1.35 4.50 -16.01
CA GLU A 27 -2.69 5.04 -15.82
C GLU A 27 -3.65 3.98 -15.26
N LEU A 28 -4.67 4.42 -14.52
CA LEU A 28 -5.80 3.58 -14.13
C LEU A 28 -6.57 3.12 -15.37
N THR A 29 -7.05 1.86 -15.36
CA THR A 29 -8.02 1.38 -16.34
C THR A 29 -9.41 1.98 -16.07
N GLY A 30 -10.37 1.76 -16.98
CA GLY A 30 -11.77 2.07 -16.69
C GLY A 30 -12.29 1.32 -15.45
N ARG A 31 -11.89 0.05 -15.28
CA ARG A 31 -12.17 -0.75 -14.07
C ARG A 31 -11.49 -0.13 -12.84
N GLY A 32 -10.21 0.27 -12.96
CA GLY A 32 -9.47 0.90 -11.85
C GLY A 32 -10.10 2.20 -11.36
N ARG A 33 -10.65 3.03 -12.27
CA ARG A 33 -11.41 4.23 -11.89
C ARG A 33 -12.72 3.87 -11.19
N ALA A 34 -13.44 2.87 -11.67
CA ALA A 34 -14.67 2.39 -11.00
C ALA A 34 -14.35 1.78 -9.62
N GLN A 35 -13.21 1.08 -9.45
CA GLN A 35 -12.72 0.62 -8.16
C GLN A 35 -12.41 1.80 -7.22
N ALA A 36 -11.74 2.84 -7.72
CA ALA A 36 -11.42 4.04 -6.95
C ALA A 36 -12.69 4.79 -6.50
N ASP A 37 -13.71 4.88 -7.36
CA ASP A 37 -15.00 5.46 -7.01
C ASP A 37 -15.72 4.63 -5.94
N ALA A 38 -15.69 3.30 -6.03
CA ALA A 38 -16.26 2.40 -5.02
C ALA A 38 -15.52 2.50 -3.68
N LEU A 39 -14.18 2.58 -3.69
CA LEU A 39 -13.37 2.82 -2.50
C LEU A 39 -13.75 4.15 -1.85
N ALA A 40 -13.84 5.21 -2.64
CA ALA A 40 -14.22 6.55 -2.16
C ALA A 40 -15.60 6.55 -1.49
N GLY A 41 -16.59 5.91 -2.11
CA GLY A 41 -17.94 5.77 -1.55
C GLY A 41 -17.97 4.91 -0.29
N PHE A 42 -17.17 3.83 -0.23
CA PHE A 42 -17.04 2.99 0.96
C PHE A 42 -16.43 3.76 2.14
N LEU A 43 -15.34 4.50 1.90
CA LEU A 43 -14.69 5.27 2.95
C LEU A 43 -15.59 6.41 3.47
N ASP A 44 -16.30 7.10 2.59
CA ASP A 44 -17.24 8.17 2.96
C ASP A 44 -18.43 7.64 3.80
N ALA A 45 -18.91 6.43 3.47
CA ALA A 45 -20.06 5.83 4.16
C ALA A 45 -19.71 5.23 5.54
N GLU A 46 -18.51 4.66 5.67
CA GLU A 46 -18.14 3.86 6.85
C GLU A 46 -17.24 4.63 7.85
N TYR A 47 -16.57 5.71 7.41
CA TYR A 47 -15.57 6.40 8.21
C TYR A 47 -15.70 7.92 8.10
N ALA A 48 -15.41 8.62 9.21
CA ALA A 48 -15.18 10.06 9.19
C ALA A 48 -13.70 10.31 8.87
N VAL A 49 -13.35 10.37 7.58
CA VAL A 49 -11.95 10.58 7.17
C VAL A 49 -11.56 12.04 7.35
N ASP A 50 -10.54 12.31 8.14
CA ASP A 50 -10.05 13.66 8.45
C ASP A 50 -8.97 14.13 7.47
N ARG A 51 -8.08 13.23 7.04
CA ARG A 51 -6.99 13.50 6.10
C ARG A 51 -6.82 12.36 5.10
N VAL A 52 -6.32 12.71 3.90
CA VAL A 52 -5.85 11.74 2.92
C VAL A 52 -4.37 11.97 2.67
N VAL A 53 -3.56 10.92 2.81
CA VAL A 53 -2.14 10.90 2.45
C VAL A 53 -1.97 9.94 1.30
N ALA A 54 -1.16 10.24 0.30
CA ALA A 54 -0.97 9.31 -0.81
C ALA A 54 0.45 9.34 -1.37
N SER A 55 0.82 8.23 -2.01
CA SER A 55 1.93 8.25 -2.96
C SER A 55 1.67 9.29 -4.05
N ASP A 56 2.72 9.99 -4.47
CA ASP A 56 2.66 10.96 -5.55
C ASP A 56 2.71 10.32 -6.97
N LEU A 57 2.83 8.99 -7.07
CA LEU A 57 2.70 8.27 -8.34
C LEU A 57 1.25 8.36 -8.83
N GLU A 58 1.05 8.71 -10.11
CA GLU A 58 -0.24 9.18 -10.63
C GLU A 58 -1.41 8.22 -10.38
N ARG A 59 -1.22 6.90 -10.46
CA ARG A 59 -2.26 5.91 -10.16
C ARG A 59 -2.78 5.97 -8.72
N ALA A 60 -1.88 6.21 -7.76
CA ALA A 60 -2.26 6.39 -6.36
C ALA A 60 -2.84 7.79 -6.12
N ALA A 61 -2.25 8.82 -6.72
CA ALA A 61 -2.73 10.18 -6.64
C ALA A 61 -4.13 10.35 -7.27
N GLU A 62 -4.42 9.71 -8.41
CA GLU A 62 -5.76 9.71 -9.04
C GLU A 62 -6.78 9.04 -8.11
N THR A 63 -6.45 7.89 -7.52
CA THR A 63 -7.29 7.18 -6.54
C THR A 63 -7.55 8.05 -5.31
N ALA A 64 -6.51 8.65 -4.73
CA ALA A 64 -6.61 9.51 -3.54
C ALA A 64 -7.45 10.76 -3.77
N ARG A 65 -7.35 11.39 -4.94
CA ARG A 65 -8.21 12.53 -5.32
C ARG A 65 -9.69 12.13 -5.38
N GLY A 66 -9.99 10.87 -5.74
CA GLY A 66 -11.34 10.31 -5.67
C GLY A 66 -11.85 10.26 -4.22
N VAL A 67 -11.05 9.71 -3.32
CA VAL A 67 -11.34 9.64 -1.88
C VAL A 67 -11.52 11.05 -1.30
N SER A 68 -10.57 11.95 -1.56
CA SER A 68 -10.63 13.35 -1.10
C SER A 68 -11.92 14.07 -1.52
N ARG A 69 -12.36 13.88 -2.77
CA ARG A 69 -13.62 14.48 -3.24
C ARG A 69 -14.86 13.93 -2.56
N ALA A 70 -14.90 12.64 -2.26
CA ALA A 70 -16.05 12.00 -1.63
C ALA A 70 -16.15 12.36 -0.15
N THR A 71 -15.04 12.27 0.58
CA THR A 71 -14.99 12.49 2.05
C THR A 71 -14.87 13.97 2.43
N GLY A 72 -14.47 14.84 1.49
CA GLY A 72 -14.16 16.26 1.79
C GLY A 72 -12.80 16.47 2.48
N ALA A 73 -12.07 15.41 2.79
CA ALA A 73 -10.75 15.47 3.42
C ALA A 73 -9.67 15.95 2.44
N GLU A 74 -8.72 16.79 2.91
CA GLU A 74 -7.62 17.25 2.06
C GLU A 74 -6.63 16.13 1.75
N ALA A 75 -6.20 16.05 0.48
CA ALA A 75 -5.19 15.09 0.03
C ALA A 75 -3.80 15.74 -0.01
N THR A 76 -2.83 15.08 0.64
CA THR A 76 -1.41 15.40 0.58
C THR A 76 -0.62 14.26 -0.04
N PHE A 77 0.54 14.56 -0.63
CA PHE A 77 1.34 13.57 -1.35
C PHE A 77 2.73 13.44 -0.72
N ASP A 78 3.16 12.18 -0.52
CA ASP A 78 4.42 11.86 0.13
C ASP A 78 5.12 10.71 -0.61
N ALA A 79 6.32 10.98 -1.11
CA ALA A 79 7.13 10.01 -1.86
C ALA A 79 7.53 8.78 -1.02
N ARG A 80 7.44 8.85 0.31
CA ARG A 80 7.69 7.69 1.17
C ARG A 80 6.69 6.56 0.96
N TRP A 81 5.51 6.84 0.39
CA TRP A 81 4.48 5.86 0.05
C TRP A 81 4.58 5.30 -1.38
N ARG A 82 5.61 5.66 -2.16
CA ARG A 82 5.85 5.10 -3.49
C ARG A 82 6.08 3.59 -3.44
N GLU A 83 5.74 2.91 -4.54
CA GLU A 83 6.13 1.52 -4.81
C GLU A 83 7.67 1.39 -4.87
N ARG A 84 8.18 0.15 -4.80
CA ARG A 84 9.59 -0.14 -5.07
C ARG A 84 9.97 0.38 -6.46
N ASP A 85 11.09 1.08 -6.56
CA ASP A 85 11.65 1.45 -7.85
C ASP A 85 12.36 0.24 -8.48
N PHE A 86 11.79 -0.29 -9.54
CA PHE A 86 12.38 -1.40 -10.28
C PHE A 86 13.35 -0.96 -11.38
N GLY A 87 13.62 0.35 -11.50
CA GLY A 87 14.56 0.89 -12.47
C GLY A 87 14.32 0.38 -13.88
N ARG A 88 15.34 -0.20 -14.51
CA ARG A 88 15.26 -0.72 -15.88
C ARG A 88 14.35 -1.94 -16.07
N MET A 89 13.90 -2.58 -14.99
CA MET A 89 13.01 -3.75 -15.06
C MET A 89 11.55 -3.35 -15.20
N GLN A 90 11.21 -2.07 -15.07
CA GLN A 90 9.85 -1.57 -15.23
C GLN A 90 9.36 -1.85 -16.65
N GLY A 91 8.15 -2.41 -16.74
CA GLY A 91 7.50 -2.81 -18.00
C GLY A 91 7.72 -4.27 -18.40
N LEU A 92 8.69 -4.99 -17.81
CA LEU A 92 8.78 -6.44 -17.97
C LEU A 92 7.54 -7.10 -17.37
N THR A 93 7.09 -8.20 -17.95
CA THR A 93 6.16 -9.10 -17.27
C THR A 93 6.85 -9.77 -16.08
N TYR A 94 6.09 -10.24 -15.09
CA TYR A 94 6.70 -11.00 -13.98
C TYR A 94 7.43 -12.26 -14.49
N ASP A 95 6.92 -12.92 -15.53
CA ASP A 95 7.57 -14.10 -16.10
C ASP A 95 8.91 -13.75 -16.78
N GLU A 96 8.97 -12.61 -17.49
CA GLU A 96 10.21 -12.08 -18.06
C GLU A 96 11.20 -11.67 -16.97
N LEU A 97 10.72 -10.98 -15.91
CA LEU A 97 11.56 -10.58 -14.80
C LEU A 97 12.19 -11.79 -14.12
N PHE A 98 11.40 -12.72 -13.63
CA PHE A 98 11.92 -13.85 -12.86
C PHE A 98 12.67 -14.87 -13.73
N GLY A 99 12.32 -15.00 -15.02
CA GLY A 99 13.04 -15.85 -15.96
C GLY A 99 14.42 -15.32 -16.36
N ALA A 100 14.57 -14.00 -16.48
CA ALA A 100 15.84 -13.37 -16.90
C ALA A 100 16.72 -12.91 -15.72
N TYR A 101 16.12 -12.67 -14.54
CA TYR A 101 16.78 -12.08 -13.38
C TYR A 101 16.42 -12.85 -12.09
N PRO A 102 16.88 -14.12 -11.95
CA PRO A 102 16.53 -14.96 -10.80
C PRO A 102 16.98 -14.38 -9.45
N GLU A 103 17.96 -13.45 -9.44
CA GLU A 103 18.42 -12.73 -8.27
C GLU A 103 17.34 -11.85 -7.62
N TYR A 104 16.17 -11.67 -8.26
CA TYR A 104 15.03 -10.93 -7.68
C TYR A 104 13.88 -11.85 -7.27
N THR A 105 14.05 -13.16 -7.36
CA THR A 105 13.00 -14.15 -7.05
C THR A 105 13.01 -14.51 -5.56
N LEU A 106 12.16 -13.81 -4.78
CA LEU A 106 12.07 -14.03 -3.32
C LEU A 106 11.78 -15.48 -2.93
N SER A 107 10.92 -16.18 -3.68
CA SER A 107 10.58 -17.59 -3.43
C SER A 107 11.74 -18.57 -3.64
N GLU A 108 12.77 -18.19 -4.39
CA GLU A 108 13.90 -19.07 -4.69
C GLU A 108 15.11 -18.77 -3.81
N ILE A 109 15.47 -17.48 -3.64
CA ILE A 109 16.69 -17.10 -2.93
C ILE A 109 16.43 -16.25 -1.67
N GLY A 110 15.15 -16.08 -1.29
CA GLY A 110 14.76 -15.47 -0.03
C GLY A 110 15.31 -14.07 0.19
N TYR A 111 15.92 -13.85 1.35
CA TYR A 111 16.42 -12.54 1.76
C TYR A 111 17.43 -11.91 0.81
N ALA A 112 18.25 -12.70 0.12
CA ALA A 112 19.20 -12.19 -0.87
C ALA A 112 18.50 -11.46 -2.04
N ALA A 113 17.29 -11.89 -2.43
CA ALA A 113 16.49 -11.17 -3.42
C ALA A 113 15.95 -9.83 -2.88
N ALA A 114 15.72 -9.73 -1.56
CA ALA A 114 15.30 -8.49 -0.95
C ALA A 114 16.43 -7.44 -0.92
N GLU A 115 17.68 -7.87 -0.83
CA GLU A 115 18.88 -7.01 -0.87
C GLU A 115 19.26 -6.59 -2.31
N ALA A 116 18.80 -7.34 -3.33
CA ALA A 116 19.18 -7.08 -4.71
C ALA A 116 18.67 -5.71 -5.20
N VAL A 117 19.57 -4.90 -5.75
CA VAL A 117 19.28 -3.56 -6.26
C VAL A 117 19.23 -3.59 -7.78
N PRO A 118 18.07 -3.31 -8.42
CA PRO A 118 18.00 -3.20 -9.87
C PRO A 118 18.74 -1.97 -10.39
N GLU A 119 19.28 -2.04 -11.60
CA GLU A 119 19.95 -0.90 -12.21
C GLU A 119 19.00 0.31 -12.27
N SER A 120 19.43 1.43 -11.69
CA SER A 120 18.66 2.68 -11.56
C SER A 120 17.40 2.56 -10.70
N GLY A 121 17.33 1.59 -9.78
CA GLY A 121 16.21 1.38 -8.87
C GLY A 121 16.66 1.28 -7.41
N GLU A 122 15.80 0.74 -6.56
CA GLU A 122 16.06 0.51 -5.13
C GLU A 122 15.88 -0.98 -4.78
N SER A 123 16.54 -1.45 -3.71
CA SER A 123 16.27 -2.79 -3.17
C SER A 123 14.87 -2.86 -2.54
N LEU A 124 14.38 -4.07 -2.27
CA LEU A 124 13.14 -4.22 -1.51
C LEU A 124 13.32 -3.69 -0.07
N LEU A 125 14.51 -3.84 0.50
CA LEU A 125 14.83 -3.36 1.85
C LEU A 125 14.85 -1.82 1.93
N ASP A 126 15.39 -1.13 0.90
CA ASP A 126 15.37 0.33 0.83
C ASP A 126 13.93 0.87 0.80
N MET A 127 13.07 0.25 -0.03
CA MET A 127 11.64 0.58 -0.06
C MET A 127 10.99 0.32 1.30
N TRP A 128 11.29 -0.82 1.93
CA TRP A 128 10.74 -1.19 3.24
C TRP A 128 11.08 -0.16 4.31
N GLU A 129 12.33 0.25 4.40
CA GLU A 129 12.79 1.25 5.37
C GLU A 129 12.12 2.61 5.12
N ARG A 130 12.07 3.06 3.87
CA ARG A 130 11.41 4.31 3.48
C ARG A 130 9.92 4.32 3.87
N VAL A 131 9.22 3.21 3.66
CA VAL A 131 7.81 3.05 4.03
C VAL A 131 7.64 3.02 5.55
N ARG A 132 8.54 2.32 6.26
CA ARG A 132 8.56 2.27 7.72
C ARG A 132 8.74 3.67 8.34
N GLU A 133 9.63 4.48 7.79
CA GLU A 133 9.78 5.89 8.20
C GLU A 133 8.48 6.68 7.97
N GLY A 134 7.84 6.50 6.80
CA GLY A 134 6.56 7.13 6.46
C GLY A 134 5.44 6.75 7.42
N PHE A 135 5.32 5.45 7.72
CA PHE A 135 4.31 4.93 8.64
C PHE A 135 4.55 5.38 10.09
N THR A 136 5.80 5.34 10.55
CA THR A 136 6.17 5.80 11.89
C THR A 136 5.85 7.28 12.08
N GLY A 137 6.24 8.14 11.12
CA GLY A 137 5.92 9.56 11.18
C GLY A 137 4.42 9.85 11.17
N LEU A 138 3.64 9.11 10.35
CA LEU A 138 2.19 9.23 10.32
C LEU A 138 1.54 8.78 11.64
N ARG A 139 1.99 7.66 12.20
CA ARG A 139 1.53 7.12 13.49
C ARG A 139 1.78 8.11 14.63
N ASP A 140 2.97 8.69 14.67
CA ASP A 140 3.39 9.59 15.75
C ASP A 140 2.67 10.97 15.66
N ASP A 141 2.22 11.37 14.47
CA ASP A 141 1.45 12.59 14.20
C ASP A 141 -0.08 12.38 14.26
N LEU A 142 -0.53 11.14 14.47
CA LEU A 142 -1.95 10.80 14.46
C LEU A 142 -2.66 11.33 15.71
N GLY A 143 -3.65 12.20 15.52
CA GLY A 143 -4.47 12.76 16.60
C GLY A 143 -5.41 11.72 17.24
N GLU A 144 -5.83 12.01 18.49
CA GLU A 144 -6.84 11.19 19.14
C GLU A 144 -8.19 11.28 18.40
N GLY A 145 -8.74 10.12 18.07
CA GLY A 145 -9.98 10.01 17.28
C GLY A 145 -9.83 10.31 15.79
N GLU A 146 -8.63 10.71 15.34
CA GLU A 146 -8.38 11.03 13.94
C GLU A 146 -8.38 9.78 13.06
N THR A 147 -8.98 9.89 11.86
CA THR A 147 -8.95 8.87 10.82
C THR A 147 -8.21 9.39 9.59
N VAL A 148 -7.13 8.71 9.22
CA VAL A 148 -6.31 9.04 8.05
C VAL A 148 -6.41 7.93 7.00
N ALA A 149 -6.83 8.26 5.78
CA ALA A 149 -6.76 7.34 4.65
C ALA A 149 -5.40 7.49 3.95
N VAL A 150 -4.68 6.37 3.79
CA VAL A 150 -3.40 6.32 3.06
C VAL A 150 -3.61 5.55 1.77
N VAL A 151 -3.32 6.17 0.62
CA VAL A 151 -3.43 5.50 -0.69
C VAL A 151 -2.03 5.24 -1.25
N ALA A 152 -1.67 3.96 -1.34
CA ALA A 152 -0.33 3.52 -1.74
C ALA A 152 -0.37 2.33 -2.73
N HIS A 153 0.60 1.43 -2.66
CA HIS A 153 0.86 0.34 -3.60
C HIS A 153 1.03 -0.99 -2.86
N GLY A 154 1.16 -2.09 -3.60
CA GLY A 154 1.33 -3.42 -3.01
C GLY A 154 2.52 -3.51 -2.06
N GLY A 155 3.70 -3.09 -2.50
CA GLY A 155 4.91 -3.13 -1.68
C GLY A 155 4.77 -2.40 -0.33
N PRO A 156 4.37 -1.12 -0.30
CA PRO A 156 4.09 -0.40 0.94
C PRO A 156 3.06 -1.07 1.86
N LEU A 157 1.99 -1.65 1.28
CA LEU A 157 1.00 -2.36 2.07
C LEU A 157 1.60 -3.62 2.72
N TYR A 158 2.36 -4.41 1.96
CA TYR A 158 3.06 -5.57 2.51
C TYR A 158 4.04 -5.20 3.63
N ALA A 159 4.75 -4.07 3.47
CA ALA A 159 5.69 -3.62 4.48
C ALA A 159 4.99 -3.29 5.80
N VAL A 160 3.95 -2.46 5.77
CA VAL A 160 3.24 -2.04 6.98
C VAL A 160 2.50 -3.21 7.63
N THR A 161 1.72 -3.97 6.86
CA THR A 161 0.95 -5.09 7.42
C THR A 161 1.85 -6.25 7.87
N GLY A 162 2.96 -6.48 7.16
CA GLY A 162 3.98 -7.46 7.56
C GLY A 162 4.66 -7.10 8.87
N ASP A 163 5.09 -5.85 9.05
CA ASP A 163 5.68 -5.36 10.29
C ASP A 163 4.71 -5.50 11.48
N ILE A 164 3.43 -5.13 11.30
CA ILE A 164 2.41 -5.29 12.35
C ILE A 164 2.20 -6.76 12.72
N LYS A 165 2.27 -7.68 11.76
CA LYS A 165 2.13 -9.13 11.97
C LYS A 165 3.41 -9.78 12.49
N GLY A 166 4.54 -9.07 12.55
CA GLY A 166 5.84 -9.60 12.91
C GLY A 166 6.44 -10.56 11.87
N LEU A 167 6.07 -10.41 10.61
CA LEU A 167 6.61 -11.17 9.48
C LEU A 167 7.96 -10.59 9.05
N ASP A 168 8.87 -11.46 8.59
CA ASP A 168 10.04 -10.99 7.87
C ASP A 168 9.65 -10.51 6.45
N VAL A 169 10.55 -9.81 5.78
CA VAL A 169 10.30 -9.20 4.47
C VAL A 169 9.90 -10.22 3.40
N VAL A 170 10.41 -11.44 3.47
CA VAL A 170 10.12 -12.51 2.50
C VAL A 170 8.70 -13.03 2.71
N ALA A 171 8.39 -13.42 3.96
CA ALA A 171 7.05 -13.89 4.33
C ALA A 171 5.99 -12.81 4.08
N ALA A 172 6.30 -11.55 4.40
CA ALA A 172 5.38 -10.45 4.20
C ALA A 172 4.99 -10.23 2.72
N VAL A 173 5.91 -10.49 1.77
CA VAL A 173 5.60 -10.38 0.33
C VAL A 173 4.94 -11.64 -0.23
N LEU A 174 5.33 -12.83 0.26
CA LEU A 174 4.87 -14.10 -0.31
C LEU A 174 3.55 -14.60 0.30
N ASP A 175 3.27 -14.29 1.57
CA ASP A 175 2.16 -14.87 2.34
C ASP A 175 0.98 -13.90 2.53
N GLN A 176 1.01 -12.73 1.89
CA GLN A 176 -0.07 -11.73 1.98
C GLN A 176 -0.66 -11.41 0.60
N ASP A 177 -1.97 -11.20 0.57
CA ASP A 177 -2.66 -10.66 -0.59
C ASP A 177 -3.07 -9.20 -0.35
N GLN A 178 -2.94 -8.39 -1.41
CA GLN A 178 -3.42 -7.00 -1.40
C GLN A 178 -4.07 -6.68 -2.75
N GLY A 179 -5.39 -6.73 -2.81
CA GLY A 179 -6.17 -6.43 -4.01
C GLY A 179 -6.11 -4.94 -4.41
N ASN A 180 -6.41 -4.61 -5.67
CA ASN A 180 -6.60 -3.20 -6.04
C ASN A 180 -7.78 -2.60 -5.26
N CYS A 181 -7.61 -1.41 -4.72
CA CYS A 181 -8.54 -0.73 -3.81
C CYS A 181 -8.86 -1.50 -2.52
N ALA A 182 -8.06 -2.51 -2.15
CA ALA A 182 -8.18 -3.15 -0.84
C ALA A 182 -7.93 -2.14 0.29
N VAL A 183 -8.65 -2.31 1.40
CA VAL A 183 -8.52 -1.49 2.61
C VAL A 183 -8.01 -2.35 3.75
N ASN A 184 -6.97 -1.88 4.44
CA ASN A 184 -6.49 -2.43 5.69
C ASN A 184 -6.75 -1.41 6.80
N GLU A 185 -7.53 -1.77 7.80
CA GLU A 185 -7.85 -0.91 8.96
C GLU A 185 -6.85 -1.17 10.07
N ILE A 186 -6.11 -0.14 10.46
CA ILE A 186 -5.12 -0.16 11.51
C ILE A 186 -5.55 0.80 12.62
N ARG A 187 -5.64 0.30 13.86
CA ARG A 187 -5.87 1.13 15.04
C ARG A 187 -4.57 1.44 15.75
N VAL A 188 -4.43 2.71 16.11
CA VAL A 188 -3.28 3.23 16.86
C VAL A 188 -3.76 3.72 18.21
N GLY A 189 -3.30 3.08 19.29
CA GLY A 189 -3.60 3.46 20.66
C GLY A 189 -2.42 4.23 21.28
N HIS A 190 -2.70 5.40 21.86
CA HIS A 190 -1.80 6.04 22.81
C HIS A 190 -2.31 5.66 24.20
N ASP A 191 -1.55 4.82 24.92
CA ASP A 191 -2.01 4.25 26.17
C ASP A 191 -1.95 5.28 27.32
N ASP A 192 -3.13 5.61 27.87
CA ASP A 192 -3.25 6.39 29.13
C ASP A 192 -3.02 5.53 30.38
N GLY A 193 -2.58 4.28 30.26
CA GLY A 193 -2.43 3.42 31.43
C GLY A 193 -1.84 2.02 31.28
N GLY A 194 -1.44 1.61 30.12
CA GLY A 194 -0.82 0.30 29.87
C GLY A 194 0.29 0.41 28.83
N VAL A 195 1.36 1.12 29.18
CA VAL A 195 2.51 1.35 28.31
C VAL A 195 3.06 0.02 27.82
N ALA A 196 3.17 -0.20 26.49
CA ALA A 196 4.26 -1.03 25.98
C ALA A 196 5.51 -0.57 26.74
N SER A 197 6.31 -1.49 27.28
CA SER A 197 7.37 -1.21 28.24
C SER A 197 8.42 -0.17 27.77
N ASP A 198 8.29 0.33 26.53
CA ASP A 198 9.15 1.30 25.85
C ASP A 198 8.44 2.62 25.50
N GLY A 199 7.17 2.82 25.86
CA GLY A 199 6.40 4.05 25.56
C GLY A 199 5.91 4.18 24.12
N SER A 200 6.00 3.11 23.29
CA SER A 200 5.50 3.13 21.92
C SER A 200 3.98 3.00 21.87
N ALA A 201 3.35 3.62 20.86
CA ALA A 201 1.92 3.44 20.59
C ALA A 201 1.61 1.97 20.26
N THR A 202 0.50 1.44 20.77
CA THR A 202 0.00 0.13 20.34
C THR A 202 -0.56 0.23 18.94
N VAL A 203 -0.23 -0.73 18.06
CA VAL A 203 -0.68 -0.78 16.67
C VAL A 203 -1.35 -2.13 16.44
N GLU A 204 -2.60 -2.13 15.98
CA GLU A 204 -3.40 -3.33 15.73
C GLU A 204 -3.97 -3.32 14.31
N LEU A 205 -3.75 -4.40 13.55
CA LEU A 205 -4.40 -4.63 12.26
C LEU A 205 -5.79 -5.24 12.51
N VAL A 206 -6.85 -4.44 12.36
CA VAL A 206 -8.24 -4.81 12.68
C VAL A 206 -8.93 -5.53 11.52
N ARG A 207 -8.69 -5.04 10.30
CA ARG A 207 -9.19 -5.63 9.06
C ARG A 207 -8.06 -5.64 8.03
N GLU A 208 -8.02 -6.67 7.23
CA GLU A 208 -7.01 -6.84 6.19
C GLU A 208 -7.65 -7.12 4.84
N ASN A 209 -7.10 -6.52 3.78
CA ASN A 209 -7.45 -6.78 2.38
C ASN A 209 -8.97 -6.74 2.11
N VAL A 210 -9.69 -5.78 2.70
CA VAL A 210 -11.13 -5.64 2.53
C VAL A 210 -11.43 -5.12 1.14
N THR A 211 -12.13 -5.95 0.33
CA THR A 211 -12.58 -5.64 -1.04
C THR A 211 -14.06 -5.93 -1.25
N SER A 212 -14.79 -6.31 -0.18
CA SER A 212 -16.19 -6.73 -0.26
C SER A 212 -17.18 -5.67 -0.75
N PHE A 213 -16.78 -4.40 -0.77
CA PHE A 213 -17.54 -3.29 -1.33
C PHE A 213 -17.40 -3.17 -2.86
N LEU A 214 -16.46 -3.89 -3.48
CA LEU A 214 -16.32 -3.95 -4.93
C LEU A 214 -17.39 -4.86 -5.51
N SER A 215 -18.10 -4.40 -6.56
CA SER A 215 -19.04 -5.22 -7.31
C SER A 215 -18.32 -6.26 -8.18
N GLU A 216 -19.03 -7.27 -8.69
CA GLU A 216 -18.47 -8.26 -9.64
C GLU A 216 -17.79 -7.59 -10.85
N ALA A 217 -18.36 -6.46 -11.35
CA ALA A 217 -17.78 -5.70 -12.47
C ALA A 217 -16.45 -5.00 -12.10
N THR A 218 -16.18 -4.81 -10.81
CA THR A 218 -14.98 -4.14 -10.28
C THR A 218 -14.04 -5.11 -9.55
N THR A 219 -14.51 -6.30 -9.20
CA THR A 219 -13.68 -7.34 -8.56
C THR A 219 -12.58 -7.79 -9.53
N GLN A 220 -11.37 -7.90 -9.04
CA GLN A 220 -10.25 -8.42 -9.81
C GLN A 220 -10.44 -9.93 -10.00
N GLU A 221 -10.37 -10.43 -11.24
CA GLU A 221 -10.22 -11.86 -11.45
C GLU A 221 -8.83 -12.25 -10.93
N ASN A 222 -8.81 -13.11 -9.92
CA ASN A 222 -7.57 -13.71 -9.42
C ASN A 222 -7.05 -14.65 -10.50
N TYR A 223 -5.96 -14.29 -11.15
CA TYR A 223 -5.21 -15.11 -12.09
C TYR A 223 -3.98 -15.69 -11.42
#